data_7bc97b1456a5676569d44462e9e4f112
#
_entry.id   7bc97b1456a5676569d44462e9e4f112
#
_cell.length_a   1.000
_cell.length_b   1.000
_cell.length_c   1.000
_cell.angle_alpha   90.00
_cell.angle_beta   90.00
_cell.angle_gamma   90.00
#
_symmetry.space_group_name_H-M   'P 1'
#
loop_
_entity.id
_entity.type
_entity.pdbx_description
1 polymer ?
#
loop_
_entity_poly.entity_id
_entity_poly.type
_entity_poly.pdbx_seq_one_letter_code
_entity_poly.pdbx_strand_id
1 'polypeptide(L)'
;MVGQRKTLKDSGKTLAILIWAVGVLATDSAAWSQEPRKTVVVTQKAREVHDASFVFDGHNDLPWAMRTRASSSFEKLDISQPQPEIHTDIARLRKGNVGAQFWSVYVPASTRQKGTALSDTVEQIELVHAMVQRYPDVFGFARNYEDIVRLRSEGKIASLIGVEGGHSIENSIANLRRLFDFGARYMTLTHSDTLDWADSATDDPKSDGLSAFGEEIVREMNRLGMLVDLSHVSPETMVDALRVSEAPVIFSHSSARAVADHPRNVPDDVLQLVTENGGVVMVNFFSGFVHPESALRMAKMFDVGRELRAKYPDDEQYDEAMARWRAENPIEPGSIHDLVDHIAHLVKVAGVDHVGIGSDYDGVSKLPTQLEDCLLYTSDAADEGH
;
A
#
# COMPACT_ATOMS: atom_id res chain seq x y z
N MET A 1 -36.01 36.40 -71.80
CA MET A 1 -35.23 36.59 -73.02
C MET A 1 -34.04 35.64 -72.94
N VAL A 2 -34.13 34.61 -73.74
CA VAL A 2 -33.17 34.18 -74.77
C VAL A 2 -31.77 34.06 -74.19
N GLY A 3 -31.21 32.91 -73.94
CA GLY A 3 -30.94 31.77 -74.82
C GLY A 3 -29.45 31.82 -75.21
N GLN A 4 -28.71 30.82 -74.96
CA GLN A 4 -28.15 29.90 -75.93
C GLN A 4 -27.17 28.94 -75.28
N ARG A 5 -27.35 27.70 -75.65
CA ARG A 5 -26.41 26.56 -75.51
C ARG A 5 -25.18 26.78 -76.39
N LYS A 6 -24.03 26.32 -75.95
CA LYS A 6 -23.05 25.68 -76.84
C LYS A 6 -22.29 24.55 -76.14
N THR A 7 -22.20 23.51 -76.90
CA THR A 7 -21.75 22.18 -76.66
C THR A 7 -20.22 22.03 -76.81
N LEU A 8 -19.69 21.05 -76.05
CA LEU A 8 -18.61 20.05 -76.35
C LEU A 8 -17.21 20.52 -76.78
N LYS A 9 -16.26 20.11 -76.00
CA LYS A 9 -15.27 19.12 -76.53
C LYS A 9 -14.45 18.47 -75.46
N ASP A 10 -14.38 17.15 -75.53
CA ASP A 10 -13.46 16.19 -74.94
C ASP A 10 -12.01 16.67 -74.89
N SER A 11 -11.32 16.49 -73.85
CA SER A 11 -9.90 16.10 -73.83
C SER A 11 -9.56 15.41 -72.53
N GLY A 12 -9.25 14.13 -72.62
CA GLY A 12 -8.83 13.28 -71.52
C GLY A 12 -7.63 13.83 -70.79
N LYS A 13 -7.72 13.86 -69.48
CA LYS A 13 -6.57 13.95 -68.59
C LYS A 13 -6.71 12.88 -67.52
N THR A 14 -5.77 11.97 -67.57
CA THR A 14 -5.43 10.93 -66.65
C THR A 14 -5.54 11.38 -65.20
N LEU A 15 -6.40 10.73 -64.44
CA LEU A 15 -6.53 10.92 -63.01
C LEU A 15 -5.36 10.19 -62.33
N ALA A 16 -4.34 10.92 -61.92
CA ALA A 16 -3.26 10.40 -61.11
C ALA A 16 -3.80 10.25 -59.67
N ILE A 17 -4.03 9.02 -59.25
CA ILE A 17 -4.34 8.68 -57.87
C ILE A 17 -3.06 8.85 -57.06
N LEU A 18 -2.95 9.93 -56.27
CA LEU A 18 -1.92 10.08 -55.26
C LEU A 18 -2.31 9.19 -54.07
N ILE A 19 -1.68 8.01 -54.00
CA ILE A 19 -1.71 7.17 -52.79
C ILE A 19 -0.81 7.87 -51.78
N TRP A 20 -1.42 8.54 -50.79
CA TRP A 20 -0.74 8.93 -49.58
C TRP A 20 -0.44 7.65 -48.80
N ALA A 21 0.81 7.17 -48.83
CA ALA A 21 1.30 6.22 -47.86
C ALA A 21 1.29 6.91 -46.48
N VAL A 22 0.27 6.59 -45.68
CA VAL A 22 0.31 6.86 -44.24
C VAL A 22 1.41 5.95 -43.69
N GLY A 23 2.58 6.53 -43.47
CA GLY A 23 3.62 5.89 -42.70
C GLY A 23 3.11 5.68 -41.31
N VAL A 24 2.72 4.46 -40.96
CA VAL A 24 2.58 4.04 -39.57
C VAL A 24 3.99 4.13 -39.02
N LEU A 25 4.25 5.21 -38.28
CA LEU A 25 5.36 5.25 -37.33
C LEU A 25 5.05 4.14 -36.32
N ALA A 26 5.64 2.97 -36.56
CA ALA A 26 5.82 1.98 -35.53
C ALA A 26 6.61 2.70 -34.42
N THR A 27 5.95 3.11 -33.37
CA THR A 27 6.63 3.41 -32.12
C THR A 27 7.26 2.11 -31.69
N ASP A 28 8.57 1.99 -31.93
CA ASP A 28 9.37 1.01 -31.23
C ASP A 28 9.11 1.19 -29.75
N SER A 29 8.19 0.43 -29.21
CA SER A 29 8.19 0.08 -27.81
C SER A 29 9.47 -0.73 -27.61
N ALA A 30 10.57 -0.03 -27.35
CA ALA A 30 11.77 -0.66 -26.86
C ALA A 30 11.36 -1.42 -25.60
N ALA A 31 11.02 -2.70 -25.76
CA ALA A 31 11.00 -3.64 -24.66
C ALA A 31 12.40 -3.56 -24.06
N TRP A 32 12.49 -2.88 -22.93
CA TRP A 32 13.69 -2.87 -22.13
C TRP A 32 13.86 -4.30 -21.64
N SER A 33 14.55 -5.14 -22.41
CA SER A 33 15.15 -6.35 -21.90
C SER A 33 16.27 -5.88 -20.97
N GLN A 34 15.94 -5.55 -19.74
CA GLN A 34 16.96 -5.32 -18.73
C GLN A 34 17.69 -6.64 -18.55
N GLU A 35 19.02 -6.61 -18.76
CA GLU A 35 19.85 -7.73 -18.30
C GLU A 35 19.49 -8.01 -16.81
N PRO A 36 19.44 -9.28 -16.40
CA PRO A 36 19.11 -9.61 -15.02
C PRO A 36 20.01 -8.82 -14.08
N ARG A 37 19.41 -7.95 -13.28
CA ARG A 37 20.14 -7.13 -12.29
C ARG A 37 20.86 -8.06 -11.34
N LYS A 38 22.10 -7.73 -10.99
CA LYS A 38 22.92 -8.53 -10.07
C LYS A 38 22.31 -8.51 -8.68
N THR A 39 22.44 -9.64 -7.96
CA THR A 39 22.12 -9.70 -6.54
C THR A 39 22.81 -8.53 -5.79
N VAL A 40 22.05 -7.82 -4.97
CA VAL A 40 22.59 -6.71 -4.16
C VAL A 40 23.49 -7.29 -3.07
N VAL A 41 24.68 -6.74 -2.96
CA VAL A 41 25.62 -7.05 -1.88
C VAL A 41 25.74 -5.82 -0.99
N VAL A 42 25.45 -6.00 0.31
CA VAL A 42 25.51 -4.92 1.28
C VAL A 42 26.96 -4.48 1.45
N THR A 43 27.23 -3.21 1.17
CA THR A 43 28.55 -2.62 1.38
C THR A 43 28.77 -2.30 2.88
N GLN A 44 30.03 -2.23 3.30
CA GLN A 44 30.35 -1.76 4.66
C GLN A 44 29.73 -0.39 4.95
N LYS A 45 29.73 0.52 3.97
CA LYS A 45 29.10 1.84 4.11
C LYS A 45 27.58 1.76 4.35
N ALA A 46 26.89 0.83 3.68
CA ALA A 46 25.45 0.62 3.90
C ALA A 46 25.19 0.09 5.32
N ARG A 47 26.02 -0.85 5.81
CA ARG A 47 25.93 -1.34 7.21
C ARG A 47 26.14 -0.21 8.22
N GLU A 48 27.19 0.60 8.05
CA GLU A 48 27.47 1.75 8.93
C GLU A 48 26.29 2.73 9.00
N VAL A 49 25.62 3.00 7.86
CA VAL A 49 24.44 3.87 7.82
C VAL A 49 23.25 3.22 8.54
N HIS A 50 23.02 1.93 8.31
CA HIS A 50 21.96 1.18 8.95
C HIS A 50 22.15 1.11 10.48
N ASP A 51 23.37 0.80 10.94
CA ASP A 51 23.70 0.69 12.37
C ASP A 51 23.65 2.04 13.10
N ALA A 52 23.90 3.14 12.37
CA ALA A 52 23.83 4.51 12.92
C ALA A 52 22.38 5.06 13.01
N SER A 53 21.39 4.36 12.45
CA SER A 53 19.98 4.75 12.40
C SER A 53 19.08 3.66 12.99
N PHE A 54 17.83 3.65 12.63
CA PHE A 54 16.89 2.54 12.85
C PHE A 54 15.80 2.57 11.80
N VAL A 55 15.18 1.43 11.57
CA VAL A 55 14.01 1.33 10.70
C VAL A 55 12.76 1.71 11.48
N PHE A 56 12.00 2.64 10.91
CA PHE A 56 10.62 2.90 11.30
C PHE A 56 9.71 2.38 10.18
N ASP A 57 9.01 1.29 10.44
CA ASP A 57 8.10 0.67 9.48
C ASP A 57 6.66 1.15 9.69
N GLY A 58 6.07 1.67 8.63
CA GLY A 58 4.72 2.25 8.64
C GLY A 58 3.59 1.24 8.70
N HIS A 59 3.84 -0.05 8.39
CA HIS A 59 2.75 -1.04 8.32
C HIS A 59 3.23 -2.47 8.42
N ASN A 60 2.66 -3.23 9.34
CA ASN A 60 2.91 -4.66 9.51
C ASN A 60 1.67 -5.35 10.11
N ASP A 61 1.23 -6.44 9.48
CA ASP A 61 -0.02 -7.16 9.79
C ASP A 61 0.19 -8.37 10.70
N LEU A 62 1.25 -8.40 11.50
CA LEU A 62 1.42 -9.46 12.51
C LEU A 62 0.16 -9.70 13.36
N PRO A 63 -0.60 -8.67 13.80
CA PRO A 63 -1.84 -8.91 14.55
C PRO A 63 -2.87 -9.71 13.78
N TRP A 64 -3.00 -9.47 12.46
CA TRP A 64 -3.88 -10.25 11.59
C TRP A 64 -3.38 -11.69 11.39
N ALA A 65 -2.09 -11.87 11.15
CA ALA A 65 -1.48 -13.20 11.06
C ALA A 65 -1.71 -14.00 12.36
N MET A 66 -1.55 -13.39 13.52
CA MET A 66 -1.83 -14.02 14.81
C MET A 66 -3.31 -14.39 14.97
N ARG A 67 -4.23 -13.51 14.57
CA ARG A 67 -5.68 -13.80 14.61
C ARG A 67 -6.05 -14.99 13.75
N THR A 68 -5.58 -15.02 12.51
CA THR A 68 -6.00 -16.01 11.51
C THR A 68 -5.28 -17.34 11.65
N ARG A 69 -4.00 -17.34 11.97
CA ARG A 69 -3.18 -18.56 12.05
C ARG A 69 -3.15 -19.20 13.44
N ALA A 70 -3.31 -18.38 14.49
CA ALA A 70 -3.17 -18.83 15.87
C ALA A 70 -4.40 -18.58 16.75
N SER A 71 -5.51 -18.05 16.21
CA SER A 71 -6.68 -17.63 16.99
C SER A 71 -6.29 -16.67 18.11
N SER A 72 -5.41 -15.70 17.82
CA SER A 72 -4.85 -14.70 18.75
C SER A 72 -4.10 -15.28 19.96
N SER A 73 -3.59 -16.52 19.86
CA SER A 73 -2.91 -17.21 20.97
C SER A 73 -1.39 -17.15 20.83
N PHE A 74 -0.71 -16.54 21.79
CA PHE A 74 0.74 -16.51 21.88
C PHE A 74 1.38 -17.88 22.22
N GLU A 75 0.61 -18.86 22.72
CA GLU A 75 1.09 -20.20 22.89
C GLU A 75 1.17 -20.98 21.58
N LYS A 76 0.30 -20.63 20.60
CA LYS A 76 0.30 -21.23 19.26
C LYS A 76 1.28 -20.57 18.32
N LEU A 77 1.49 -19.25 18.47
CA LEU A 77 2.41 -18.45 17.69
C LEU A 77 3.22 -17.55 18.63
N ASP A 78 4.31 -18.10 19.16
CA ASP A 78 5.24 -17.38 20.04
C ASP A 78 6.33 -16.72 19.23
N ILE A 79 6.20 -15.41 19.00
CA ILE A 79 7.16 -14.62 18.21
C ILE A 79 8.53 -14.45 18.87
N SER A 80 8.74 -14.94 20.10
CA SER A 80 10.08 -15.04 20.70
C SER A 80 10.88 -16.21 20.14
N GLN A 81 10.20 -17.12 19.44
CA GLN A 81 10.80 -18.26 18.73
C GLN A 81 10.80 -17.96 17.21
N PRO A 82 11.71 -18.60 16.44
CA PRO A 82 11.70 -18.47 14.98
C PRO A 82 10.35 -18.88 14.38
N GLN A 83 9.80 -18.03 13.51
CA GLN A 83 8.49 -18.20 12.88
C GLN A 83 8.62 -18.23 11.35
N PRO A 84 9.07 -19.34 10.73
CA PRO A 84 9.36 -19.39 9.29
C PRO A 84 8.10 -19.26 8.40
N GLU A 85 6.91 -19.48 8.96
CA GLU A 85 5.64 -19.42 8.21
C GLU A 85 5.05 -17.99 8.13
N ILE A 86 5.64 -17.03 8.82
CA ILE A 86 5.27 -15.62 8.80
C ILE A 86 6.51 -14.75 8.59
N HIS A 87 6.32 -13.47 8.26
CA HIS A 87 7.43 -12.58 7.94
C HIS A 87 8.10 -11.97 9.18
N THR A 88 7.44 -12.04 10.34
CA THR A 88 7.83 -11.26 11.53
C THR A 88 8.06 -12.17 12.75
N ASP A 89 9.25 -12.07 13.37
CA ASP A 89 9.52 -12.51 14.74
C ASP A 89 10.53 -11.58 15.41
N ILE A 90 10.69 -11.72 16.73
CA ILE A 90 11.53 -10.83 17.54
C ILE A 90 13.00 -10.84 17.09
N ALA A 91 13.54 -12.01 16.74
CA ALA A 91 14.93 -12.14 16.35
C ALA A 91 15.20 -11.39 15.04
N ARG A 92 14.30 -11.53 14.05
CA ARG A 92 14.38 -10.84 12.76
C ARG A 92 14.15 -9.34 12.89
N LEU A 93 13.16 -8.88 13.68
CA LEU A 93 12.95 -7.46 13.95
C LEU A 93 14.20 -6.79 14.53
N ARG A 94 14.85 -7.43 15.51
CA ARG A 94 16.09 -6.90 16.11
C ARG A 94 17.24 -6.88 15.13
N LYS A 95 17.44 -7.96 14.36
CA LYS A 95 18.51 -8.05 13.35
C LYS A 95 18.29 -7.06 12.21
N GLY A 96 17.02 -6.83 11.79
CA GLY A 96 16.62 -5.81 10.83
C GLY A 96 16.68 -4.38 11.38
N ASN A 97 17.15 -4.19 12.63
CA ASN A 97 17.27 -2.90 13.31
C ASN A 97 15.96 -2.10 13.36
N VAL A 98 14.82 -2.80 13.50
CA VAL A 98 13.53 -2.14 13.67
C VAL A 98 13.50 -1.44 15.02
N GLY A 99 13.33 -0.12 15.00
CA GLY A 99 13.26 0.71 16.22
C GLY A 99 11.86 1.22 16.52
N ALA A 100 11.01 1.31 15.49
CA ALA A 100 9.61 1.64 15.64
C ALA A 100 8.77 0.91 14.58
N GLN A 101 7.56 0.50 14.95
CA GLN A 101 6.65 -0.27 14.11
C GLN A 101 5.23 0.19 14.31
N PHE A 102 4.52 0.51 13.23
CA PHE A 102 3.07 0.54 13.23
C PHE A 102 2.52 -0.87 13.00
N TRP A 103 1.79 -1.37 13.98
CA TRP A 103 1.04 -2.62 13.88
C TRP A 103 -0.34 -2.33 13.31
N SER A 104 -0.67 -2.94 12.18
CA SER A 104 -1.98 -2.85 11.55
C SER A 104 -3.01 -3.61 12.40
N VAL A 105 -4.11 -2.93 12.72
CA VAL A 105 -5.29 -3.57 13.33
C VAL A 105 -6.38 -3.68 12.26
N TYR A 106 -6.07 -4.51 11.26
CA TYR A 106 -6.95 -4.82 10.14
C TYR A 106 -8.12 -5.70 10.55
N VAL A 107 -9.28 -5.44 9.96
CA VAL A 107 -10.44 -6.34 9.94
C VAL A 107 -11.08 -6.32 8.55
N PRO A 108 -11.65 -7.44 8.05
CA PRO A 108 -12.25 -7.49 6.72
C PRO A 108 -13.42 -6.51 6.58
N ALA A 109 -13.58 -5.90 5.41
CA ALA A 109 -14.69 -4.99 5.11
C ALA A 109 -16.09 -5.63 5.33
N SER A 110 -16.20 -6.96 5.19
CA SER A 110 -17.43 -7.72 5.49
C SER A 110 -17.89 -7.61 6.95
N THR A 111 -17.03 -7.22 7.88
CA THR A 111 -17.39 -6.95 9.29
C THR A 111 -18.36 -5.78 9.42
N ARG A 112 -18.30 -4.79 8.49
CA ARG A 112 -19.27 -3.70 8.40
C ARG A 112 -20.71 -4.22 8.23
N GLN A 113 -20.90 -5.17 7.32
CA GLN A 113 -22.21 -5.76 7.05
C GLN A 113 -22.72 -6.59 8.22
N LYS A 114 -21.80 -7.17 9.00
CA LYS A 114 -22.11 -7.94 10.21
C LYS A 114 -22.36 -7.05 11.44
N GLY A 115 -22.01 -5.76 11.37
CA GLY A 115 -22.07 -4.84 12.53
C GLY A 115 -21.03 -5.18 13.61
N THR A 116 -19.88 -5.73 13.24
CA THR A 116 -18.81 -6.13 14.17
C THR A 116 -17.49 -5.41 13.91
N ALA A 117 -17.46 -4.46 12.96
CA ALA A 117 -16.22 -3.83 12.55
C ALA A 117 -15.48 -3.16 13.73
N LEU A 118 -16.18 -2.38 14.54
CA LEU A 118 -15.59 -1.74 15.71
C LEU A 118 -15.10 -2.76 16.75
N SER A 119 -15.94 -3.74 17.12
CA SER A 119 -15.58 -4.74 18.12
C SER A 119 -14.39 -5.59 17.68
N ASP A 120 -14.36 -6.04 16.44
CA ASP A 120 -13.26 -6.82 15.88
C ASP A 120 -11.95 -6.00 15.82
N THR A 121 -12.04 -4.69 15.50
CA THR A 121 -10.88 -3.78 15.53
C THR A 121 -10.35 -3.60 16.95
N VAL A 122 -11.23 -3.47 17.94
CA VAL A 122 -10.83 -3.37 19.36
C VAL A 122 -10.14 -4.66 19.82
N GLU A 123 -10.62 -5.84 19.42
CA GLU A 123 -9.93 -7.11 19.72
C GLU A 123 -8.50 -7.14 19.14
N GLN A 124 -8.29 -6.60 17.93
CA GLN A 124 -6.95 -6.48 17.35
C GLN A 124 -6.07 -5.48 18.12
N ILE A 125 -6.62 -4.36 18.58
CA ILE A 125 -5.92 -3.40 19.45
C ILE A 125 -5.49 -4.08 20.76
N GLU A 126 -6.40 -4.82 21.39
CA GLU A 126 -6.11 -5.56 22.62
C GLU A 126 -5.00 -6.61 22.41
N LEU A 127 -4.96 -7.25 21.25
CA LEU A 127 -3.91 -8.19 20.89
C LEU A 127 -2.53 -7.50 20.83
N VAL A 128 -2.44 -6.30 20.24
CA VAL A 128 -1.20 -5.51 20.23
C VAL A 128 -0.77 -5.13 21.65
N HIS A 129 -1.71 -4.68 22.49
CA HIS A 129 -1.41 -4.39 23.90
C HIS A 129 -0.91 -5.63 24.65
N ALA A 130 -1.57 -6.78 24.44
CA ALA A 130 -1.15 -8.05 25.03
C ALA A 130 0.25 -8.48 24.56
N MET A 131 0.59 -8.27 23.29
CA MET A 131 1.92 -8.52 22.74
C MET A 131 2.99 -7.68 23.45
N VAL A 132 2.76 -6.38 23.58
CA VAL A 132 3.69 -5.46 24.28
C VAL A 132 3.87 -5.86 25.74
N GLN A 133 2.80 -6.27 26.42
CA GLN A 133 2.85 -6.73 27.82
C GLN A 133 3.57 -8.09 27.96
N ARG A 134 3.44 -8.98 26.98
CA ARG A 134 4.06 -10.31 27.01
C ARG A 134 5.57 -10.24 26.80
N TYR A 135 6.04 -9.31 25.99
CA TYR A 135 7.48 -9.16 25.65
C TYR A 135 8.02 -7.76 26.05
N PRO A 136 7.97 -7.41 27.37
CA PRO A 136 8.25 -6.05 27.85
C PRO A 136 9.71 -5.64 27.71
N ASP A 137 10.63 -6.58 27.54
CA ASP A 137 12.05 -6.34 27.29
C ASP A 137 12.35 -6.05 25.80
N VAL A 138 11.34 -6.27 24.93
CA VAL A 138 11.46 -6.08 23.48
C VAL A 138 10.66 -4.89 23.02
N PHE A 139 9.39 -4.81 23.42
CA PHE A 139 8.44 -3.80 22.96
C PHE A 139 8.08 -2.80 24.05
N GLY A 140 7.78 -1.58 23.63
CA GLY A 140 7.13 -0.59 24.45
C GLY A 140 6.04 0.12 23.65
N PHE A 141 4.90 0.42 24.28
CA PHE A 141 3.83 1.14 23.63
C PHE A 141 4.16 2.62 23.49
N ALA A 142 4.05 3.15 22.26
CA ALA A 142 4.29 4.55 21.95
C ALA A 142 3.01 5.25 21.49
N ARG A 143 2.79 6.47 21.97
CA ARG A 143 1.64 7.30 21.61
C ARG A 143 2.02 8.61 20.92
N ASN A 144 3.31 8.96 20.98
CA ASN A 144 3.86 10.20 20.44
C ASN A 144 5.36 10.03 20.15
N TYR A 145 5.97 11.06 19.60
CA TYR A 145 7.39 11.09 19.26
C TYR A 145 8.30 10.88 20.48
N GLU A 146 7.98 11.50 21.62
CA GLU A 146 8.77 11.40 22.85
C GLU A 146 8.82 9.96 23.37
N ASP A 147 7.72 9.22 23.24
CA ASP A 147 7.69 7.79 23.59
C ASP A 147 8.61 6.98 22.67
N ILE A 148 8.64 7.26 21.36
CA ILE A 148 9.53 6.57 20.42
C ILE A 148 11.00 6.81 20.81
N VAL A 149 11.38 8.06 21.05
CA VAL A 149 12.75 8.44 21.44
C VAL A 149 13.15 7.76 22.76
N ARG A 150 12.27 7.79 23.76
CA ARG A 150 12.50 7.17 25.08
C ARG A 150 12.67 5.65 24.93
N LEU A 151 11.74 4.96 24.28
CA LEU A 151 11.78 3.50 24.08
C LEU A 151 13.03 3.08 23.31
N ARG A 152 13.41 3.84 22.29
CA ARG A 152 14.63 3.61 21.54
C ARG A 152 15.86 3.72 22.45
N SER A 153 15.93 4.69 23.34
CA SER A 153 17.02 4.82 24.32
C SER A 153 17.07 3.67 25.34
N GLU A 154 15.93 3.00 25.58
CA GLU A 154 15.81 1.80 26.40
C GLU A 154 16.16 0.50 25.62
N GLY A 155 16.51 0.58 24.34
CA GLY A 155 16.76 -0.59 23.48
C GLY A 155 15.52 -1.38 23.11
N LYS A 156 14.34 -0.76 23.15
CA LYS A 156 13.05 -1.36 22.81
C LYS A 156 12.57 -0.88 21.45
N ILE A 157 11.71 -1.71 20.83
CA ILE A 157 10.94 -1.37 19.64
C ILE A 157 9.69 -0.62 20.07
N ALA A 158 9.56 0.62 19.60
CA ALA A 158 8.39 1.44 19.84
C ALA A 158 7.20 0.88 19.02
N SER A 159 6.16 0.43 19.72
CA SER A 159 4.96 -0.16 19.11
C SER A 159 3.85 0.88 19.04
N LEU A 160 3.39 1.18 17.83
CA LEU A 160 2.27 2.07 17.54
C LEU A 160 1.13 1.25 16.92
N ILE A 161 -0.08 1.78 16.92
CA ILE A 161 -1.26 1.12 16.35
C ILE A 161 -1.79 1.95 15.20
N GLY A 162 -2.01 1.29 14.05
CA GLY A 162 -2.68 1.84 12.90
C GLY A 162 -3.98 1.09 12.60
N VAL A 163 -5.10 1.80 12.50
CA VAL A 163 -6.37 1.22 12.07
C VAL A 163 -6.39 1.16 10.56
N GLU A 164 -6.53 -0.03 9.99
CA GLU A 164 -6.57 -0.19 8.55
C GLU A 164 -8.00 -0.34 8.03
N GLY A 165 -8.54 0.80 7.64
CA GLY A 165 -9.86 0.93 7.05
C GLY A 165 -10.89 1.65 7.93
N GLY A 166 -11.40 2.76 7.40
CA GLY A 166 -12.39 3.61 8.07
C GLY A 166 -13.75 2.96 8.32
N HIS A 167 -13.99 1.77 7.75
CA HIS A 167 -15.16 0.97 8.09
C HIS A 167 -15.20 0.57 9.58
N SER A 168 -14.03 0.53 10.24
CA SER A 168 -13.86 0.25 11.67
C SER A 168 -14.59 1.24 12.58
N ILE A 169 -14.84 2.48 12.12
CA ILE A 169 -15.59 3.46 12.91
C ILE A 169 -17.12 3.34 12.78
N GLU A 170 -17.64 2.48 11.89
CA GLU A 170 -19.08 2.28 11.68
C GLU A 170 -19.83 3.61 11.44
N ASN A 171 -19.27 4.50 10.62
CA ASN A 171 -19.77 5.85 10.31
C ASN A 171 -20.00 6.74 11.55
N SER A 172 -19.18 6.60 12.59
CA SER A 172 -19.33 7.32 13.86
C SER A 172 -18.06 8.02 14.31
N ILE A 173 -18.08 9.35 14.41
CA ILE A 173 -17.00 10.15 14.99
C ILE A 173 -16.71 9.73 16.44
N ALA A 174 -17.73 9.35 17.19
CA ALA A 174 -17.56 8.87 18.57
C ALA A 174 -16.70 7.59 18.59
N ASN A 175 -16.87 6.69 17.61
CA ASN A 175 -16.06 5.48 17.50
C ASN A 175 -14.62 5.81 17.07
N LEU A 176 -14.40 6.79 16.18
CA LEU A 176 -13.05 7.29 15.85
C LEU A 176 -12.31 7.75 17.12
N ARG A 177 -12.98 8.55 17.98
CA ARG A 177 -12.43 9.00 19.27
C ARG A 177 -12.08 7.82 20.19
N ARG A 178 -12.95 6.82 20.25
CA ARG A 178 -12.70 5.60 21.05
C ARG A 178 -11.47 4.83 20.56
N LEU A 179 -11.31 4.67 19.24
CA LEU A 179 -10.13 4.01 18.70
C LEU A 179 -8.84 4.79 19.02
N PHE A 180 -8.88 6.13 18.97
CA PHE A 180 -7.77 6.98 19.39
C PHE A 180 -7.45 6.80 20.90
N ASP A 181 -8.47 6.77 21.74
CA ASP A 181 -8.32 6.58 23.20
C ASP A 181 -7.71 5.19 23.50
N PHE A 182 -8.07 4.16 22.73
CA PHE A 182 -7.47 2.82 22.82
C PHE A 182 -6.03 2.76 22.30
N GLY A 183 -5.54 3.81 21.66
CA GLY A 183 -4.14 3.95 21.29
C GLY A 183 -3.84 4.01 19.82
N ALA A 184 -4.83 3.98 18.94
CA ALA A 184 -4.61 4.17 17.49
C ALA A 184 -3.99 5.55 17.22
N ARG A 185 -3.02 5.60 16.30
CA ARG A 185 -2.32 6.84 15.93
C ARG A 185 -2.39 7.16 14.45
N TYR A 186 -2.83 6.23 13.63
CA TYR A 186 -3.39 6.54 12.31
C TYR A 186 -4.69 5.77 12.05
N MET A 187 -5.44 6.22 11.05
CA MET A 187 -6.50 5.45 10.42
C MET A 187 -6.43 5.64 8.92
N THR A 188 -6.36 4.51 8.18
CA THR A 188 -6.52 4.49 6.73
C THR A 188 -7.99 4.74 6.40
N LEU A 189 -8.29 5.73 5.54
CA LEU A 189 -9.67 6.19 5.33
C LEU A 189 -10.56 5.12 4.69
N THR A 190 -9.99 4.24 3.83
CA THR A 190 -10.67 3.04 3.30
C THR A 190 -9.74 1.85 3.37
N HIS A 191 -10.24 0.64 3.14
CA HIS A 191 -9.46 -0.50 2.68
C HIS A 191 -9.84 -0.77 1.22
N SER A 192 -10.11 -2.03 0.82
CA SER A 192 -10.42 -2.37 -0.56
C SER A 192 -11.81 -1.91 -1.02
N ASP A 193 -12.74 -1.68 -0.08
CA ASP A 193 -14.13 -1.30 -0.38
C ASP A 193 -14.33 0.21 -0.20
N THR A 194 -15.05 0.82 -1.14
CA THR A 194 -15.55 2.19 -1.03
C THR A 194 -16.58 2.31 0.10
N LEU A 195 -16.40 3.32 0.93
CA LEU A 195 -17.31 3.65 2.02
C LEU A 195 -18.36 4.69 1.58
N ASP A 196 -19.29 4.99 2.47
CA ASP A 196 -20.32 6.02 2.19
C ASP A 196 -19.74 7.45 2.21
N TRP A 197 -18.47 7.60 2.58
CA TRP A 197 -17.84 8.89 2.82
C TRP A 197 -16.41 9.03 2.28
N ALA A 198 -15.81 7.96 1.73
CA ALA A 198 -14.50 7.97 1.11
C ALA A 198 -14.40 6.86 0.06
N ASP A 199 -13.85 7.14 -1.10
CA ASP A 199 -13.70 6.20 -2.19
C ASP A 199 -12.36 5.45 -2.10
N SER A 200 -12.43 4.12 -2.30
CA SER A 200 -11.27 3.24 -2.37
C SER A 200 -10.63 3.26 -3.76
N ALA A 201 -9.34 2.97 -3.83
CA ALA A 201 -8.60 2.82 -5.10
C ALA A 201 -9.02 1.58 -5.91
N THR A 202 -9.67 0.60 -5.29
CA THR A 202 -9.92 -0.74 -5.86
C THR A 202 -11.39 -1.10 -5.98
N ASP A 203 -12.29 -0.15 -5.70
CA ASP A 203 -13.75 -0.34 -5.77
C ASP A 203 -14.41 0.83 -6.53
N ASP A 204 -15.67 0.67 -6.89
CA ASP A 204 -16.42 1.69 -7.61
C ASP A 204 -16.64 2.94 -6.74
N PRO A 205 -16.43 4.16 -7.27
CA PRO A 205 -16.59 5.38 -6.51
C PRO A 205 -18.06 5.65 -6.14
N LYS A 206 -18.28 6.30 -5.00
CA LYS A 206 -19.60 6.76 -4.53
C LYS A 206 -19.68 8.27 -4.32
N SER A 207 -18.56 8.87 -3.92
CA SER A 207 -18.50 10.28 -3.51
C SER A 207 -17.64 11.13 -4.42
N ASP A 208 -16.97 10.52 -5.40
CA ASP A 208 -15.95 11.16 -6.24
C ASP A 208 -14.86 11.83 -5.37
N GLY A 209 -14.38 11.06 -4.38
CA GLY A 209 -13.44 11.48 -3.36
C GLY A 209 -14.00 11.37 -1.93
N LEU A 210 -13.95 12.45 -1.15
CA LEU A 210 -14.54 12.55 0.18
C LEU A 210 -15.94 13.17 0.14
N SER A 211 -16.89 12.56 0.84
CA SER A 211 -18.14 13.25 1.18
C SER A 211 -17.92 14.31 2.26
N ALA A 212 -18.93 15.16 2.53
CA ALA A 212 -18.88 16.13 3.63
C ALA A 212 -18.58 15.46 4.99
N PHE A 213 -19.09 14.26 5.23
CA PHE A 213 -18.77 13.49 6.43
C PHE A 213 -17.30 12.99 6.43
N GLY A 214 -16.77 12.60 5.26
CA GLY A 214 -15.36 12.23 5.12
C GLY A 214 -14.42 13.38 5.45
N GLU A 215 -14.74 14.60 5.00
CA GLU A 215 -13.99 15.81 5.39
C GLU A 215 -14.07 16.08 6.90
N GLU A 216 -15.22 15.81 7.52
CA GLU A 216 -15.40 15.95 8.98
C GLU A 216 -14.53 14.96 9.75
N ILE A 217 -14.41 13.71 9.26
CA ILE A 217 -13.50 12.69 9.80
C ILE A 217 -12.04 13.15 9.71
N VAL A 218 -11.58 13.67 8.57
CA VAL A 218 -10.21 14.18 8.41
C VAL A 218 -9.91 15.31 9.40
N ARG A 219 -10.83 16.29 9.54
CA ARG A 219 -10.68 17.38 10.52
C ARG A 219 -10.65 16.87 11.96
N GLU A 220 -11.47 15.88 12.29
CA GLU A 220 -11.47 15.30 13.63
C GLU A 220 -10.18 14.51 13.91
N MET A 221 -9.64 13.78 12.93
CA MET A 221 -8.33 13.13 13.06
C MET A 221 -7.23 14.16 13.33
N ASN A 222 -7.20 15.27 12.61
CA ASN A 222 -6.25 16.37 12.88
C ASN A 222 -6.43 16.92 14.29
N ARG A 223 -7.67 17.17 14.73
CA ARG A 223 -7.97 17.67 16.08
C ARG A 223 -7.48 16.73 17.19
N LEU A 224 -7.56 15.42 16.97
CA LEU A 224 -7.09 14.39 17.90
C LEU A 224 -5.55 14.25 17.90
N GLY A 225 -4.87 14.68 16.83
CA GLY A 225 -3.47 14.35 16.58
C GLY A 225 -3.29 12.91 16.07
N MET A 226 -4.30 12.40 15.35
CA MET A 226 -4.28 11.12 14.64
C MET A 226 -3.87 11.36 13.19
N LEU A 227 -2.86 10.64 12.71
CA LEU A 227 -2.40 10.74 11.34
C LEU A 227 -3.50 10.26 10.37
N VAL A 228 -3.73 11.04 9.32
CA VAL A 228 -4.60 10.63 8.20
C VAL A 228 -3.78 9.76 7.28
N ASP A 229 -4.16 8.48 7.13
CA ASP A 229 -3.48 7.55 6.24
C ASP A 229 -4.25 7.41 4.93
N LEU A 230 -3.55 7.69 3.82
CA LEU A 230 -4.07 7.71 2.46
C LEU A 230 -3.70 6.48 1.63
N SER A 231 -3.12 5.44 2.25
CA SER A 231 -3.04 4.15 1.59
C SER A 231 -4.45 3.63 1.28
N HIS A 232 -4.63 2.84 0.23
CA HIS A 232 -5.90 2.27 -0.22
C HIS A 232 -6.93 3.22 -0.85
N VAL A 233 -6.85 4.52 -0.66
CA VAL A 233 -7.88 5.44 -1.14
C VAL A 233 -7.72 5.80 -2.62
N SER A 234 -8.80 6.21 -3.28
CA SER A 234 -8.77 6.68 -4.66
C SER A 234 -7.95 7.97 -4.81
N PRO A 235 -7.43 8.30 -6.01
CA PRO A 235 -6.73 9.56 -6.25
C PRO A 235 -7.55 10.80 -5.85
N GLU A 236 -8.85 10.79 -6.11
CA GLU A 236 -9.77 11.86 -5.76
C GLU A 236 -9.84 12.02 -4.23
N THR A 237 -9.92 10.91 -3.50
CA THR A 237 -9.87 10.92 -2.02
C THR A 237 -8.53 11.42 -1.51
N MET A 238 -7.39 11.07 -2.17
CA MET A 238 -6.07 11.59 -1.81
C MET A 238 -6.05 13.13 -1.92
N VAL A 239 -6.53 13.68 -3.05
CA VAL A 239 -6.57 15.12 -3.30
C VAL A 239 -7.47 15.83 -2.29
N ASP A 240 -8.67 15.33 -2.04
CA ASP A 240 -9.60 15.92 -1.08
C ASP A 240 -9.05 15.89 0.35
N ALA A 241 -8.46 14.78 0.78
CA ALA A 241 -7.88 14.67 2.12
C ALA A 241 -6.67 15.62 2.29
N LEU A 242 -5.80 15.74 1.28
CA LEU A 242 -4.69 16.69 1.27
C LEU A 242 -5.17 18.14 1.32
N ARG A 243 -6.27 18.46 0.64
CA ARG A 243 -6.90 19.79 0.69
C ARG A 243 -7.48 20.13 2.07
N VAL A 244 -8.01 19.14 2.77
CA VAL A 244 -8.72 19.31 4.05
C VAL A 244 -7.78 19.22 5.25
N SER A 245 -6.74 18.38 5.16
CA SER A 245 -5.84 18.13 6.29
C SER A 245 -4.96 19.35 6.60
N GLU A 246 -5.01 19.80 7.84
CA GLU A 246 -4.15 20.86 8.38
C GLU A 246 -2.83 20.33 8.95
N ALA A 247 -2.64 19.00 8.95
CA ALA A 247 -1.46 18.32 9.43
C ALA A 247 -0.88 17.40 8.36
N PRO A 248 0.42 17.07 8.41
CA PRO A 248 1.02 16.11 7.51
C PRO A 248 0.27 14.79 7.48
N VAL A 249 -0.02 14.31 6.27
CA VAL A 249 -0.63 12.99 6.05
C VAL A 249 0.44 11.91 5.90
N ILE A 250 0.04 10.65 5.97
CA ILE A 250 0.89 9.53 5.61
C ILE A 250 0.22 8.66 4.54
N PHE A 251 1.06 7.96 3.79
CA PHE A 251 0.70 6.74 3.09
C PHE A 251 1.46 5.62 3.77
N SER A 252 0.81 4.90 4.66
CA SER A 252 1.47 3.92 5.54
C SER A 252 2.15 2.79 4.77
N HIS A 253 1.64 2.44 3.57
CA HIS A 253 2.16 1.40 2.68
C HIS A 253 1.67 1.59 1.24
N SER A 254 2.30 2.51 0.49
CA SER A 254 2.00 2.79 -0.92
C SER A 254 3.28 3.06 -1.70
N SER A 255 3.24 2.86 -3.03
CA SER A 255 4.41 3.00 -3.89
C SER A 255 4.15 4.02 -5.02
N ALA A 256 5.06 4.19 -5.99
CA ALA A 256 4.92 5.17 -7.07
C ALA A 256 4.17 4.58 -8.26
N ARG A 257 3.08 5.21 -8.70
CA ARG A 257 2.30 4.75 -9.88
C ARG A 257 3.08 4.84 -11.18
N ALA A 258 3.94 5.84 -11.32
CA ALA A 258 4.78 6.01 -12.50
C ALA A 258 5.81 4.88 -12.71
N VAL A 259 6.15 4.12 -11.67
CA VAL A 259 7.05 2.96 -11.75
C VAL A 259 6.27 1.67 -12.01
N ALA A 260 5.17 1.47 -11.31
CA ALA A 260 4.29 0.32 -11.51
C ALA A 260 2.83 0.80 -11.48
N ASP A 261 2.15 0.67 -12.62
CA ASP A 261 0.79 1.20 -12.80
C ASP A 261 -0.22 0.31 -12.08
N HIS A 262 -0.48 0.67 -10.84
CA HIS A 262 -1.48 0.03 -9.98
C HIS A 262 -2.29 1.09 -9.24
N PRO A 263 -3.62 0.94 -9.07
CA PRO A 263 -4.45 1.93 -8.37
C PRO A 263 -4.01 2.22 -6.92
N ARG A 264 -3.37 1.26 -6.25
CA ARG A 264 -2.83 1.39 -4.90
C ARG A 264 -1.60 2.29 -4.81
N ASN A 265 -0.96 2.60 -5.94
CA ASN A 265 0.23 3.43 -6.02
C ASN A 265 -0.13 4.90 -6.22
N VAL A 266 0.71 5.78 -5.68
CA VAL A 266 0.48 7.23 -5.64
C VAL A 266 0.87 7.87 -6.98
N PRO A 267 -0.03 8.66 -7.63
CA PRO A 267 0.30 9.41 -8.83
C PRO A 267 1.26 10.59 -8.54
N ASP A 268 2.01 11.01 -9.57
CA ASP A 268 3.04 12.06 -9.41
C ASP A 268 2.47 13.44 -9.05
N ASP A 269 1.28 13.78 -9.53
CA ASP A 269 0.58 15.02 -9.17
C ASP A 269 0.16 15.03 -7.70
N VAL A 270 -0.24 13.87 -7.16
CA VAL A 270 -0.52 13.71 -5.72
C VAL A 270 0.77 13.79 -4.90
N LEU A 271 1.89 13.22 -5.40
CA LEU A 271 3.19 13.33 -4.71
C LEU A 271 3.63 14.78 -4.52
N GLN A 272 3.31 15.69 -5.47
CA GLN A 272 3.58 17.11 -5.32
C GLN A 272 2.75 17.74 -4.19
N LEU A 273 1.48 17.37 -4.08
CA LEU A 273 0.62 17.82 -2.97
C LEU A 273 1.08 17.28 -1.62
N VAL A 274 1.60 16.05 -1.57
CA VAL A 274 2.20 15.47 -0.35
C VAL A 274 3.40 16.30 0.11
N THR A 275 4.24 16.75 -0.82
CA THR A 275 5.37 17.63 -0.51
C THR A 275 4.91 18.95 0.11
N GLU A 276 3.89 19.57 -0.47
CA GLU A 276 3.31 20.84 0.03
C GLU A 276 2.68 20.67 1.42
N ASN A 277 2.06 19.50 1.69
CA ASN A 277 1.45 19.16 2.97
C ASN A 277 2.50 18.79 4.05
N GLY A 278 3.71 18.41 3.67
CA GLY A 278 4.75 17.89 4.58
C GLY A 278 4.56 16.41 4.93
N GLY A 279 3.73 15.68 4.17
CA GLY A 279 3.42 14.26 4.36
C GLY A 279 4.54 13.32 3.94
N VAL A 280 4.33 12.01 4.16
CA VAL A 280 5.29 10.95 3.86
C VAL A 280 4.63 9.79 3.14
N VAL A 281 5.25 9.30 2.06
CA VAL A 281 4.87 8.05 1.38
C VAL A 281 5.82 6.94 1.83
N MET A 282 5.29 5.93 2.51
CA MET A 282 6.03 4.77 2.99
C MET A 282 5.87 3.63 1.97
N VAL A 283 7.00 3.23 1.37
CA VAL A 283 7.01 2.31 0.23
C VAL A 283 6.58 0.92 0.66
N ASN A 284 5.57 0.39 -0.03
CA ASN A 284 5.06 -0.98 0.15
C ASN A 284 6.01 -2.00 -0.49
N PHE A 285 6.09 -3.22 0.09
CA PHE A 285 6.98 -4.28 -0.43
C PHE A 285 6.24 -5.35 -1.24
N PHE A 286 4.92 -5.29 -1.34
CA PHE A 286 4.17 -6.29 -2.09
C PHE A 286 4.55 -6.30 -3.57
N SER A 287 5.03 -7.44 -4.08
CA SER A 287 5.41 -7.58 -5.51
C SER A 287 4.27 -7.24 -6.48
N GLY A 288 3.01 -7.42 -6.04
CA GLY A 288 1.82 -7.02 -6.80
C GLY A 288 1.62 -5.51 -6.92
N PHE A 289 2.41 -4.69 -6.21
CA PHE A 289 2.38 -3.23 -6.33
C PHE A 289 3.69 -2.65 -6.81
N VAL A 290 4.82 -3.35 -6.60
CA VAL A 290 6.15 -2.80 -6.94
C VAL A 290 6.76 -3.39 -8.20
N HIS A 291 6.43 -4.63 -8.58
CA HIS A 291 6.92 -5.22 -9.82
C HIS A 291 5.95 -4.90 -10.97
N PRO A 292 6.38 -4.20 -12.05
CA PRO A 292 5.47 -3.63 -13.05
C PRO A 292 4.48 -4.63 -13.66
N GLU A 293 4.96 -5.82 -14.09
CA GLU A 293 4.07 -6.84 -14.67
C GLU A 293 3.08 -7.42 -13.66
N SER A 294 3.52 -7.65 -12.43
CA SER A 294 2.67 -8.15 -11.35
C SER A 294 1.64 -7.11 -10.91
N ALA A 295 2.00 -5.83 -10.94
CA ALA A 295 1.11 -4.73 -10.66
C ALA A 295 -0.06 -4.66 -11.65
N LEU A 296 0.21 -4.81 -12.94
CA LEU A 296 -0.82 -4.88 -13.98
C LEU A 296 -1.75 -6.09 -13.80
N ARG A 297 -1.20 -7.26 -13.45
CA ARG A 297 -2.00 -8.46 -13.18
C ARG A 297 -2.87 -8.28 -11.93
N MET A 298 -2.30 -7.68 -10.88
CA MET A 298 -3.02 -7.41 -9.63
C MET A 298 -4.14 -6.38 -9.83
N ALA A 299 -3.91 -5.31 -10.57
CA ALA A 299 -4.94 -4.34 -10.93
C ALA A 299 -6.11 -5.03 -11.67
N LYS A 300 -5.80 -5.88 -12.67
CA LYS A 300 -6.80 -6.64 -13.40
C LYS A 300 -7.57 -7.62 -12.52
N MET A 301 -6.99 -8.14 -11.44
CA MET A 301 -7.66 -9.06 -10.53
C MET A 301 -8.91 -8.44 -9.90
N PHE A 302 -8.89 -7.15 -9.58
CA PHE A 302 -10.06 -6.47 -9.01
C PHE A 302 -11.20 -6.37 -10.02
N ASP A 303 -10.91 -6.05 -11.29
CA ASP A 303 -11.93 -6.01 -12.36
C ASP A 303 -12.54 -7.39 -12.58
N VAL A 304 -11.68 -8.40 -12.74
CA VAL A 304 -12.11 -9.79 -12.91
C VAL A 304 -12.91 -10.29 -11.69
N GLY A 305 -12.52 -9.88 -10.49
CA GLY A 305 -13.27 -10.21 -9.28
C GLY A 305 -14.70 -9.69 -9.32
N ARG A 306 -14.91 -8.44 -9.75
CA ARG A 306 -16.24 -7.85 -9.93
C ARG A 306 -17.06 -8.59 -11.02
N GLU A 307 -16.44 -8.88 -12.16
CA GLU A 307 -17.08 -9.63 -13.25
C GLU A 307 -17.49 -11.05 -12.82
N LEU A 308 -16.59 -11.75 -12.12
CA LEU A 308 -16.85 -13.10 -11.62
C LEU A 308 -17.91 -13.11 -10.52
N ARG A 309 -17.92 -12.10 -9.63
CA ARG A 309 -18.96 -11.98 -8.59
C ARG A 309 -20.34 -11.73 -9.21
N ALA A 310 -20.44 -10.92 -10.25
CA ALA A 310 -21.68 -10.71 -10.99
C ALA A 310 -22.16 -12.00 -11.70
N LYS A 311 -21.22 -12.81 -12.19
CA LYS A 311 -21.50 -14.07 -12.88
C LYS A 311 -21.84 -15.23 -11.94
N TYR A 312 -21.17 -15.28 -10.80
CA TYR A 312 -21.29 -16.32 -9.79
C TYR A 312 -21.65 -15.70 -8.43
N PRO A 313 -22.94 -15.50 -8.14
CA PRO A 313 -23.39 -14.95 -6.85
C PRO A 313 -23.11 -15.88 -5.67
N ASP A 314 -22.99 -17.19 -5.92
CA ASP A 314 -22.63 -18.22 -4.94
C ASP A 314 -21.13 -18.14 -4.59
N ASP A 315 -20.81 -18.15 -3.29
CA ASP A 315 -19.44 -17.96 -2.81
C ASP A 315 -18.48 -19.08 -3.25
N GLU A 316 -18.92 -20.32 -3.24
CA GLU A 316 -18.08 -21.47 -3.64
C GLU A 316 -17.70 -21.39 -5.12
N GLN A 317 -18.66 -21.10 -5.99
CA GLN A 317 -18.43 -20.95 -7.43
C GLN A 317 -17.53 -19.73 -7.74
N TYR A 318 -17.72 -18.63 -7.01
CA TYR A 318 -16.88 -17.46 -7.13
C TYR A 318 -15.43 -17.76 -6.72
N ASP A 319 -15.24 -18.39 -5.56
CA ASP A 319 -13.93 -18.72 -5.03
C ASP A 319 -13.15 -19.68 -5.95
N GLU A 320 -13.85 -20.70 -6.51
CA GLU A 320 -13.25 -21.59 -7.50
C GLU A 320 -12.84 -20.85 -8.78
N ALA A 321 -13.67 -19.92 -9.27
CA ALA A 321 -13.36 -19.15 -10.48
C ALA A 321 -12.18 -18.21 -10.24
N MET A 322 -12.14 -17.54 -9.10
CA MET A 322 -11.02 -16.69 -8.69
C MET A 322 -9.74 -17.48 -8.48
N ALA A 323 -9.82 -18.67 -7.87
CA ALA A 323 -8.65 -19.52 -7.69
C ALA A 323 -8.04 -19.96 -9.03
N ARG A 324 -8.88 -20.33 -10.00
CA ARG A 324 -8.43 -20.65 -11.37
C ARG A 324 -7.76 -19.45 -12.04
N TRP A 325 -8.39 -18.28 -11.98
CA TRP A 325 -7.83 -17.06 -12.57
C TRP A 325 -6.46 -16.73 -11.96
N ARG A 326 -6.33 -16.79 -10.63
CA ARG A 326 -5.05 -16.56 -9.92
C ARG A 326 -3.97 -17.55 -10.31
N ALA A 327 -4.33 -18.83 -10.51
CA ALA A 327 -3.39 -19.86 -10.96
C ALA A 327 -2.87 -19.60 -12.38
N GLU A 328 -3.71 -19.04 -13.26
CA GLU A 328 -3.36 -18.66 -14.63
C GLU A 328 -2.63 -17.30 -14.71
N ASN A 329 -2.76 -16.47 -13.69
CA ASN A 329 -2.19 -15.12 -13.61
C ASN A 329 -1.38 -14.93 -12.30
N PRO A 330 -0.30 -15.70 -12.09
CA PRO A 330 0.46 -15.62 -10.84
C PRO A 330 1.10 -14.24 -10.68
N ILE A 331 1.18 -13.78 -9.42
CA ILE A 331 2.02 -12.66 -9.03
C ILE A 331 3.45 -13.17 -8.97
N GLU A 332 4.31 -12.68 -9.87
CA GLU A 332 5.72 -12.99 -9.86
C GLU A 332 6.44 -12.17 -8.79
N PRO A 333 7.38 -12.75 -8.07
CA PRO A 333 8.18 -11.98 -7.15
C PRO A 333 9.01 -10.95 -7.92
N GLY A 334 8.95 -9.71 -7.50
CA GLY A 334 9.91 -8.69 -7.92
C GLY A 334 11.27 -8.92 -7.28
N SER A 335 12.09 -7.90 -7.29
CA SER A 335 13.39 -7.89 -6.63
C SER A 335 13.54 -6.64 -5.77
N ILE A 336 14.53 -6.60 -4.90
CA ILE A 336 14.90 -5.39 -4.14
C ILE A 336 15.16 -4.19 -5.07
N HIS A 337 15.57 -4.43 -6.33
CA HIS A 337 15.78 -3.37 -7.31
C HIS A 337 14.49 -2.68 -7.71
N ASP A 338 13.37 -3.42 -7.80
CA ASP A 338 12.06 -2.83 -8.10
C ASP A 338 11.68 -1.87 -6.97
N LEU A 339 11.90 -2.27 -5.72
CA LEU A 339 11.67 -1.38 -4.56
C LEU A 339 12.56 -0.13 -4.60
N VAL A 340 13.85 -0.29 -4.91
CA VAL A 340 14.80 0.83 -5.02
C VAL A 340 14.38 1.80 -6.13
N ASP A 341 13.84 1.31 -7.25
CA ASP A 341 13.32 2.15 -8.33
C ASP A 341 12.13 3.00 -7.85
N HIS A 342 11.21 2.44 -7.03
CA HIS A 342 10.14 3.20 -6.39
C HIS A 342 10.68 4.27 -5.44
N ILE A 343 11.60 3.91 -4.54
CA ILE A 343 12.23 4.87 -3.62
C ILE A 343 12.91 5.99 -4.40
N ALA A 344 13.71 5.66 -5.43
CA ALA A 344 14.40 6.66 -6.25
C ALA A 344 13.43 7.60 -6.97
N HIS A 345 12.30 7.08 -7.50
CA HIS A 345 11.26 7.89 -8.12
C HIS A 345 10.59 8.83 -7.12
N LEU A 346 10.18 8.31 -5.96
CA LEU A 346 9.57 9.11 -4.89
C LEU A 346 10.52 10.21 -4.40
N VAL A 347 11.79 9.89 -4.18
CA VAL A 347 12.81 10.88 -3.81
C VAL A 347 12.99 11.95 -4.89
N LYS A 348 12.94 11.55 -6.17
CA LYS A 348 13.05 12.48 -7.30
C LYS A 348 11.87 13.44 -7.39
N VAL A 349 10.65 12.98 -7.13
CA VAL A 349 9.42 13.77 -7.30
C VAL A 349 9.07 14.54 -6.04
N ALA A 350 9.09 13.89 -4.88
CA ALA A 350 8.66 14.47 -3.60
C ALA A 350 9.82 14.94 -2.70
N GLY A 351 11.04 14.42 -2.90
CA GLY A 351 12.18 14.69 -2.02
C GLY A 351 12.37 13.64 -0.94
N VAL A 352 13.60 13.51 -0.43
CA VAL A 352 13.99 12.46 0.51
C VAL A 352 13.25 12.54 1.86
N ASP A 353 12.86 13.73 2.28
CA ASP A 353 12.15 13.97 3.55
C ASP A 353 10.70 13.47 3.53
N HIS A 354 10.19 13.09 2.35
CA HIS A 354 8.82 12.64 2.11
C HIS A 354 8.72 11.13 1.77
N VAL A 355 9.78 10.37 2.01
CA VAL A 355 9.85 8.93 1.68
C VAL A 355 10.18 8.12 2.92
N GLY A 356 9.39 7.08 3.16
CA GLY A 356 9.58 6.12 4.26
C GLY A 356 9.43 4.68 3.78
N ILE A 357 9.37 3.76 4.72
CA ILE A 357 9.18 2.32 4.51
C ILE A 357 7.90 1.88 5.21
N GLY A 358 7.04 1.16 4.49
CA GLY A 358 5.83 0.53 5.00
C GLY A 358 5.69 -0.87 4.41
N SER A 359 6.31 -1.86 5.06
CA SER A 359 6.62 -3.15 4.46
C SER A 359 5.41 -3.95 4.01
N ASP A 360 4.31 -3.85 4.74
CA ASP A 360 3.12 -4.70 4.55
C ASP A 360 3.43 -6.19 4.86
N TYR A 361 4.46 -6.44 5.70
CA TYR A 361 4.77 -7.79 6.15
C TYR A 361 3.59 -8.40 6.90
N ASP A 362 3.39 -9.69 6.71
CA ASP A 362 2.28 -10.48 7.24
C ASP A 362 0.88 -10.16 6.68
N GLY A 363 0.73 -9.08 5.86
CA GLY A 363 -0.48 -8.73 5.12
C GLY A 363 -0.48 -9.22 3.67
N VAL A 364 0.70 -9.51 3.10
CA VAL A 364 0.87 -9.85 1.69
C VAL A 364 1.52 -11.22 1.48
N SER A 365 1.31 -11.78 0.28
CA SER A 365 1.68 -13.17 -0.02
C SER A 365 2.95 -13.31 -0.85
N LYS A 366 3.41 -12.24 -1.53
CA LYS A 366 4.56 -12.28 -2.45
C LYS A 366 5.41 -11.05 -2.27
N LEU A 367 6.58 -11.25 -1.73
CA LEU A 367 7.59 -10.23 -1.50
C LEU A 367 8.68 -10.26 -2.58
N PRO A 368 9.40 -9.16 -2.83
CA PRO A 368 10.54 -9.14 -3.71
C PRO A 368 11.67 -10.03 -3.19
N THR A 369 12.43 -10.64 -4.09
CA THR A 369 13.63 -11.37 -3.70
C THR A 369 14.63 -10.46 -3.02
N GLN A 370 15.25 -10.93 -1.96
CA GLN A 370 16.11 -10.21 -1.01
C GLN A 370 15.34 -9.24 -0.08
N LEU A 371 14.00 -9.42 0.08
CA LEU A 371 13.16 -8.70 1.05
C LEU A 371 12.05 -9.60 1.60
N GLU A 372 12.33 -10.91 1.73
CA GLU A 372 11.33 -11.93 2.05
C GLU A 372 10.79 -11.82 3.49
N ASP A 373 11.49 -11.12 4.38
CA ASP A 373 11.04 -10.89 5.75
C ASP A 373 11.70 -9.68 6.42
N CYS A 374 11.32 -9.38 7.65
CA CYS A 374 11.79 -8.22 8.39
C CYS A 374 13.29 -8.27 8.81
N LEU A 375 13.98 -9.38 8.56
CA LEU A 375 15.44 -9.48 8.67
C LEU A 375 16.14 -8.63 7.60
N LEU A 376 15.53 -8.54 6.42
CA LEU A 376 16.15 -8.05 5.20
C LEU A 376 15.91 -6.56 4.94
N TYR A 377 15.50 -5.79 5.94
CA TYR A 377 15.60 -4.32 5.88
C TYR A 377 17.04 -3.85 5.62
N THR A 378 18.00 -4.70 5.94
CA THR A 378 19.36 -4.68 5.38
C THR A 378 19.60 -6.00 4.70
N SER A 379 19.75 -6.02 3.39
CA SER A 379 20.01 -7.23 2.61
C SER A 379 21.33 -7.88 3.01
N ASP A 380 21.35 -8.66 4.08
CA ASP A 380 22.49 -9.49 4.52
C ASP A 380 22.20 -10.99 4.39
N ALA A 381 21.63 -11.37 3.24
CA ALA A 381 21.44 -12.79 2.89
C ALA A 381 22.77 -13.52 2.60
N ALA A 382 23.92 -12.87 2.76
CA ALA A 382 25.21 -13.45 2.36
C ALA A 382 25.96 -14.16 3.48
N ASP A 383 25.53 -14.12 4.74
CA ASP A 383 26.34 -14.61 5.88
C ASP A 383 25.79 -15.86 6.60
N GLU A 384 24.69 -16.47 6.15
CA GLU A 384 24.14 -17.71 6.72
C GLU A 384 24.62 -18.98 6.00
N GLY A 385 25.77 -18.94 5.36
CA GLY A 385 26.41 -20.08 4.71
C GLY A 385 27.30 -20.89 5.64
N HIS A 386 26.78 -21.40 6.76
CA HIS A 386 27.44 -22.46 7.54
C HIS A 386 26.43 -23.33 8.30
#